data_60829745fba7b9b5dda3a1e99ad5c39a
#
_entry.id   60829745fba7b9b5dda3a1e99ad5c39a
#
_cell.length_a   1.000
_cell.length_b   1.000
_cell.length_c   1.000
_cell.angle_alpha   90.00
_cell.angle_beta   90.00
_cell.angle_gamma   90.00
#
_symmetry.space_group_name_H-M   'P 1'
#
loop_
_entity.id
_entity.type
_entity.pdbx_description
1 polymer ?
#
loop_
_entity_poly.entity_id
_entity_poly.type
_entity_poly.pdbx_seq_one_letter_code
_entity_poly.pdbx_strand_id
1 'polypeptide(L)'
;YNFGIGNSNAGRGWVMVYRKHLTPMGVINALENGEFYSSSGVVLDEIKVTKDQITIKIQDEPGVSYTTKFIGTPRIFDTSYTPVLDDKGQEKHISRIYSTEIGQVFFETDENPAIYNFDNTELYVRTQIISDRKHSNPYAEGDFEMAWTQPVVNTHKLPEPQN
;
A
#
# COMPACT_ATOMS: atom_id res chain seq x y z
N TYR A 1 -8.37 -29.14 -2.49
CA TYR A 1 -8.26 -27.69 -2.21
C TYR A 1 -9.55 -27.26 -1.53
N ASN A 2 -9.46 -26.71 -0.32
CA ASN A 2 -10.60 -26.12 0.35
C ASN A 2 -10.71 -24.65 -0.06
N PHE A 3 -11.66 -24.34 -0.94
CA PHE A 3 -12.02 -22.96 -1.26
C PHE A 3 -12.99 -22.44 -0.21
N GLY A 4 -12.95 -21.14 0.07
CA GLY A 4 -13.88 -20.49 0.97
C GLY A 4 -13.22 -19.49 1.92
N ILE A 5 -14.02 -18.93 2.81
CA ILE A 5 -13.58 -17.95 3.82
C ILE A 5 -12.51 -18.58 4.72
N GLY A 6 -11.45 -17.81 5.02
CA GLY A 6 -10.32 -18.22 5.85
C GLY A 6 -9.29 -19.11 5.15
N ASN A 7 -9.50 -19.50 3.88
CA ASN A 7 -8.55 -20.29 3.11
C ASN A 7 -7.89 -19.47 2.00
N SER A 8 -6.69 -19.84 1.59
CA SER A 8 -6.04 -19.22 0.43
C SER A 8 -6.73 -19.65 -0.86
N ASN A 9 -7.31 -18.71 -1.60
CA ASN A 9 -7.99 -18.95 -2.87
C ASN A 9 -7.29 -18.20 -4.00
N ALA A 10 -7.26 -18.80 -5.19
CA ALA A 10 -6.87 -18.10 -6.40
C ALA A 10 -7.91 -17.03 -6.77
N GLY A 11 -7.47 -15.92 -7.42
CA GLY A 11 -8.35 -14.85 -7.89
C GLY A 11 -8.89 -13.92 -6.80
N ARG A 12 -8.36 -13.99 -5.58
CA ARG A 12 -8.71 -13.09 -4.49
C ARG A 12 -8.00 -11.73 -4.58
N GLY A 13 -6.84 -11.73 -5.21
CA GLY A 13 -6.07 -10.53 -5.51
C GLY A 13 -5.10 -10.81 -6.64
N TRP A 14 -4.67 -9.76 -7.30
CA TRP A 14 -3.76 -9.81 -8.44
C TRP A 14 -2.89 -8.55 -8.51
N VAL A 15 -1.93 -8.55 -9.40
CA VAL A 15 -1.15 -7.36 -9.73
C VAL A 15 -1.62 -6.77 -11.05
N MET A 16 -1.73 -5.45 -11.11
CA MET A 16 -2.01 -4.66 -12.30
C MET A 16 -0.71 -4.03 -12.77
N VAL A 17 -0.28 -4.42 -13.98
CA VAL A 17 1.03 -4.03 -14.54
C VAL A 17 0.85 -2.92 -15.56
N TYR A 18 1.61 -1.84 -15.42
CA TYR A 18 1.61 -0.73 -16.37
C TYR A 18 2.53 -1.04 -17.55
N ARG A 19 1.94 -1.42 -18.69
CA ARG A 19 2.69 -1.62 -19.94
C ARG A 19 1.88 -1.24 -21.16
N LYS A 20 2.58 -0.62 -22.11
CA LYS A 20 2.00 -0.23 -23.39
C LYS A 20 1.73 -1.45 -24.30
N HIS A 21 2.57 -2.48 -24.18
CA HIS A 21 2.47 -3.72 -24.93
C HIS A 21 2.63 -4.92 -24.01
N LEU A 22 1.73 -5.88 -24.12
CA LEU A 22 1.75 -7.12 -23.35
C LEU A 22 2.73 -8.11 -23.99
N THR A 23 3.97 -8.08 -23.54
CA THR A 23 5.03 -9.04 -23.91
C THR A 23 5.63 -9.67 -22.66
N PRO A 24 6.14 -10.92 -22.69
CA PRO A 24 6.76 -11.57 -21.54
C PRO A 24 7.85 -10.69 -20.90
N MET A 25 8.79 -10.19 -21.69
CA MET A 25 9.86 -9.30 -21.21
C MET A 25 9.32 -7.97 -20.68
N GLY A 26 8.26 -7.42 -21.30
CA GLY A 26 7.61 -6.21 -20.82
C GLY A 26 7.02 -6.39 -19.42
N VAL A 27 6.37 -7.53 -19.16
CA VAL A 27 5.82 -7.85 -17.84
C VAL A 27 6.93 -8.05 -16.81
N ILE A 28 7.98 -8.82 -17.14
CA ILE A 28 9.14 -9.05 -16.26
C ILE A 28 9.78 -7.73 -15.88
N ASN A 29 10.12 -6.89 -16.84
CA ASN A 29 10.74 -5.58 -16.59
C ASN A 29 9.85 -4.68 -15.73
N ALA A 30 8.52 -4.71 -15.92
CA ALA A 30 7.61 -3.93 -15.11
C ALA A 30 7.61 -4.39 -13.65
N LEU A 31 7.61 -5.71 -13.41
CA LEU A 31 7.67 -6.26 -12.06
C LEU A 31 9.00 -5.94 -11.37
N GLU A 32 10.13 -6.05 -12.08
CA GLU A 32 11.46 -5.70 -11.58
C GLU A 32 11.60 -4.20 -11.24
N ASN A 33 10.95 -3.33 -12.03
CA ASN A 33 10.99 -1.88 -11.81
C ASN A 33 9.91 -1.37 -10.84
N GLY A 34 9.03 -2.24 -10.31
CA GLY A 34 7.92 -1.81 -9.45
C GLY A 34 6.80 -1.06 -10.20
N GLU A 35 6.70 -1.22 -11.53
CA GLU A 35 5.69 -0.57 -12.36
C GLU A 35 4.37 -1.35 -12.32
N PHE A 36 3.88 -1.60 -11.13
CA PHE A 36 2.62 -2.31 -10.88
C PHE A 36 1.99 -1.86 -9.55
N TYR A 37 0.74 -2.18 -9.37
CA TYR A 37 0.05 -2.10 -8.09
C TYR A 37 -0.69 -3.40 -7.81
N SER A 38 -0.98 -3.69 -6.53
CA SER A 38 -1.80 -4.83 -6.13
C SER A 38 -3.26 -4.41 -6.03
N SER A 39 -4.18 -5.28 -6.46
CA SER A 39 -5.62 -5.03 -6.39
C SER A 39 -6.37 -6.29 -5.97
N SER A 40 -7.49 -6.08 -5.31
CA SER A 40 -8.52 -7.08 -5.07
C SER A 40 -9.88 -6.69 -5.67
N GLY A 41 -9.89 -5.67 -6.57
CA GLY A 41 -11.09 -5.20 -7.27
C GLY A 41 -10.98 -3.76 -7.77
N VAL A 42 -10.37 -2.87 -6.98
CA VAL A 42 -10.22 -1.46 -7.34
C VAL A 42 -9.27 -1.28 -8.52
N VAL A 43 -9.70 -0.53 -9.55
CA VAL A 43 -8.91 -0.22 -10.74
C VAL A 43 -8.46 1.25 -10.68
N LEU A 44 -7.18 1.48 -11.00
CA LEU A 44 -6.60 2.82 -11.06
C LEU A 44 -6.38 3.23 -12.52
N ASP A 45 -6.88 4.41 -12.89
CA ASP A 45 -6.63 5.02 -14.21
C ASP A 45 -5.20 5.56 -14.31
N GLU A 46 -4.70 6.16 -13.22
CA GLU A 46 -3.39 6.78 -13.18
C GLU A 46 -2.76 6.70 -11.79
N ILE A 47 -1.47 6.40 -11.77
CA ILE A 47 -0.56 6.64 -10.64
C ILE A 47 0.53 7.57 -11.17
N LYS A 48 0.54 8.82 -10.71
CA LYS A 48 1.56 9.79 -11.09
C LYS A 48 2.36 10.21 -9.89
N VAL A 49 3.66 10.02 -9.97
CA VAL A 49 4.61 10.42 -8.95
C VAL A 49 5.53 11.49 -9.51
N THR A 50 5.64 12.60 -8.80
CA THR A 50 6.60 13.66 -9.06
C THR A 50 7.49 13.84 -7.84
N LYS A 51 8.47 14.75 -7.91
CA LYS A 51 9.29 15.09 -6.73
C LYS A 51 8.48 15.74 -5.60
N ASP A 52 7.33 16.35 -5.91
CA ASP A 52 6.56 17.16 -4.98
C ASP A 52 5.25 16.48 -4.53
N GLN A 53 4.74 15.50 -5.31
CA GLN A 53 3.43 14.91 -5.02
C GLN A 53 3.22 13.50 -5.60
N ILE A 54 2.28 12.78 -4.99
CA ILE A 54 1.66 11.57 -5.52
C ILE A 54 0.22 11.92 -5.91
N THR A 55 -0.18 11.56 -7.13
CA THR A 55 -1.56 11.67 -7.61
C THR A 55 -2.08 10.29 -7.95
N ILE A 56 -3.23 9.92 -7.40
CA ILE A 56 -3.93 8.67 -7.68
C ILE A 56 -5.27 9.01 -8.33
N LYS A 57 -5.50 8.51 -9.52
CA LYS A 57 -6.79 8.59 -10.17
C LYS A 57 -7.42 7.21 -10.23
N ILE A 58 -8.59 7.09 -9.60
CA ILE A 58 -9.36 5.84 -9.54
C ILE A 58 -10.29 5.83 -10.76
N GLN A 59 -10.46 4.66 -11.37
CA GLN A 59 -11.52 4.41 -12.34
C GLN A 59 -12.85 4.35 -11.59
N ASP A 60 -13.61 5.44 -11.66
CA ASP A 60 -14.88 5.53 -10.96
C ASP A 60 -15.89 4.51 -11.50
N GLU A 61 -16.57 3.85 -10.58
CA GLU A 61 -17.69 2.96 -10.89
C GLU A 61 -18.98 3.52 -10.30
N PRO A 62 -20.09 3.51 -11.05
CA PRO A 62 -21.37 4.02 -10.57
C PRO A 62 -21.83 3.36 -9.26
N GLY A 63 -22.11 4.18 -8.23
CA GLY A 63 -22.61 3.73 -6.94
C GLY A 63 -21.54 3.13 -6.03
N VAL A 64 -20.26 3.32 -6.32
CA VAL A 64 -19.15 2.91 -5.46
C VAL A 64 -18.43 4.14 -4.93
N SER A 65 -18.18 4.17 -3.63
CA SER A 65 -17.40 5.19 -2.97
C SER A 65 -16.00 4.67 -2.65
N TYR A 66 -15.02 5.55 -2.66
CA TYR A 66 -13.62 5.20 -2.42
C TYR A 66 -13.00 6.12 -1.38
N THR A 67 -12.21 5.53 -0.48
CA THR A 67 -11.36 6.26 0.45
C THR A 67 -9.91 5.93 0.15
N THR A 68 -9.10 6.97 -0.08
CA THR A 68 -7.67 6.86 -0.36
C THR A 68 -6.87 7.27 0.88
N LYS A 69 -5.97 6.39 1.33
CA LYS A 69 -5.05 6.61 2.45
C LYS A 69 -3.62 6.66 1.96
N PHE A 70 -2.89 7.73 2.30
CA PHE A 70 -1.46 7.84 2.10
C PHE A 70 -0.76 7.45 3.39
N ILE A 71 -0.04 6.32 3.33
CA ILE A 71 0.51 5.62 4.49
C ILE A 71 2.04 5.60 4.36
N GLY A 72 2.73 5.95 5.43
CA GLY A 72 4.18 5.96 5.39
C GLY A 72 4.81 5.97 6.77
N THR A 73 6.12 6.19 6.80
CA THR A 73 6.91 6.33 8.02
C THR A 73 7.66 7.66 7.95
N PRO A 74 7.68 8.47 9.00
CA PRO A 74 8.50 9.68 9.04
C PRO A 74 9.99 9.33 8.90
N ARG A 75 10.82 10.28 8.46
CA ARG A 75 12.28 10.10 8.39
C ARG A 75 12.92 9.94 9.78
N ILE A 76 12.35 10.64 10.75
CA ILE A 76 12.74 10.55 12.15
C ILE A 76 11.57 9.88 12.87
N PHE A 77 11.77 8.68 13.36
CA PHE A 77 10.76 7.89 14.05
C PHE A 77 11.42 7.09 15.18
N ASP A 78 10.62 6.67 16.16
CA ASP A 78 11.07 5.77 17.22
C ASP A 78 11.35 4.37 16.64
N THR A 79 12.61 3.95 16.70
CA THR A 79 13.07 2.64 16.23
C THR A 79 13.00 1.55 17.29
N SER A 80 12.55 1.88 18.51
CA SER A 80 12.40 0.91 19.59
C SER A 80 11.31 -0.12 19.27
N TYR A 81 11.40 -1.25 19.92
CA TYR A 81 10.40 -2.31 19.82
C TYR A 81 10.19 -3.00 21.17
N THR A 82 8.99 -3.58 21.34
CA THR A 82 8.68 -4.46 22.45
C THR A 82 8.67 -5.91 21.97
N PRO A 83 9.41 -6.83 22.59
CA PRO A 83 9.34 -8.26 22.24
C PRO A 83 7.95 -8.81 22.50
N VAL A 84 7.48 -9.69 21.61
CA VAL A 84 6.30 -10.51 21.87
C VAL A 84 6.76 -11.79 22.57
N LEU A 85 6.18 -12.07 23.72
CA LEU A 85 6.51 -13.27 24.50
C LEU A 85 5.57 -14.43 24.13
N ASP A 86 6.04 -15.67 24.23
CA ASP A 86 5.22 -16.86 24.15
C ASP A 86 4.55 -17.18 25.52
N ASP A 87 3.76 -18.24 25.56
CA ASP A 87 3.04 -18.67 26.77
C ASP A 87 3.98 -19.10 27.91
N LYS A 88 5.28 -19.27 27.63
CA LYS A 88 6.34 -19.58 28.61
C LYS A 88 7.15 -18.36 29.01
N GLY A 89 6.80 -17.17 28.52
CA GLY A 89 7.51 -15.93 28.78
C GLY A 89 8.83 -15.79 27.99
N GLN A 90 9.04 -16.58 26.94
CA GLN A 90 10.21 -16.49 26.07
C GLN A 90 9.92 -15.58 24.85
N GLU A 91 10.92 -14.81 24.44
CA GLU A 91 10.80 -13.91 23.29
C GLU A 91 10.58 -14.71 21.99
N LYS A 92 9.52 -14.36 21.25
CA LYS A 92 9.28 -14.83 19.88
C LYS A 92 10.18 -14.06 18.92
N HIS A 93 11.25 -14.67 18.44
CA HIS A 93 12.25 -14.01 17.59
C HIS A 93 11.73 -13.45 16.26
N ILE A 94 10.55 -13.87 15.81
CA ILE A 94 9.93 -13.45 14.55
C ILE A 94 8.83 -12.42 14.73
N SER A 95 8.50 -12.03 15.98
CA SER A 95 7.39 -11.11 16.28
C SER A 95 7.84 -10.01 17.23
N ARG A 96 7.66 -8.76 16.81
CA ARG A 96 7.97 -7.55 17.59
C ARG A 96 6.87 -6.53 17.42
N ILE A 97 6.61 -5.76 18.45
CA ILE A 97 5.70 -4.61 18.41
C ILE A 97 6.56 -3.38 18.25
N TYR A 98 6.46 -2.74 17.11
CA TYR A 98 7.18 -1.51 16.77
C TYR A 98 6.36 -0.26 17.13
N SER A 99 7.00 0.90 17.05
CA SER A 99 6.35 2.20 17.22
C SER A 99 5.18 2.37 16.22
N THR A 100 4.12 3.03 16.68
CA THR A 100 2.95 3.37 15.85
C THR A 100 3.26 4.44 14.81
N GLU A 101 4.42 5.06 14.84
CA GLU A 101 4.90 5.97 13.81
C GLU A 101 5.26 5.24 12.51
N ILE A 102 5.52 3.92 12.59
CA ILE A 102 5.83 3.09 11.42
C ILE A 102 4.53 2.71 10.71
N GLY A 103 4.38 3.17 9.48
CA GLY A 103 3.20 2.86 8.66
C GLY A 103 1.95 3.63 9.09
N GLN A 104 2.10 4.81 9.67
CA GLN A 104 0.97 5.68 10.01
C GLN A 104 0.30 6.29 8.77
N VAL A 105 -0.96 6.68 8.89
CA VAL A 105 -1.69 7.42 7.87
C VAL A 105 -1.30 8.89 7.97
N PHE A 106 -0.66 9.43 6.92
CA PHE A 106 -0.33 10.85 6.83
C PHE A 106 -1.51 11.68 6.33
N PHE A 107 -2.28 11.14 5.39
CA PHE A 107 -3.42 11.82 4.80
C PHE A 107 -4.47 10.82 4.33
N GLU A 108 -5.73 11.19 4.46
CA GLU A 108 -6.88 10.41 4.00
C GLU A 108 -7.86 11.32 3.27
N THR A 109 -8.43 10.87 2.15
CA THR A 109 -9.38 11.64 1.35
C THR A 109 -10.29 10.73 0.54
N ASP A 110 -11.50 11.22 0.26
CA ASP A 110 -12.46 10.60 -0.66
C ASP A 110 -12.48 11.29 -2.04
N GLU A 111 -11.60 12.28 -2.24
CA GLU A 111 -11.48 12.98 -3.51
C GLU A 111 -10.87 12.09 -4.61
N ASN A 112 -11.35 12.24 -5.86
CA ASN A 112 -10.78 11.60 -7.03
C ASN A 112 -10.53 12.64 -8.14
N PRO A 113 -9.28 12.94 -8.51
CA PRO A 113 -8.05 12.30 -8.06
C PRO A 113 -7.66 12.65 -6.62
N ALA A 114 -7.11 11.66 -5.90
CA ALA A 114 -6.50 11.86 -4.60
C ALA A 114 -5.07 12.39 -4.77
N ILE A 115 -4.72 13.44 -4.04
CA ILE A 115 -3.40 14.11 -4.16
C ILE A 115 -2.76 14.21 -2.78
N TYR A 116 -1.51 13.75 -2.67
CA TYR A 116 -0.66 13.93 -1.52
C TYR A 116 0.57 14.74 -1.88
N ASN A 117 0.79 15.86 -1.19
CA ASN A 117 1.97 16.69 -1.38
C ASN A 117 3.04 16.30 -0.34
N PHE A 118 4.25 16.00 -0.80
CA PHE A 118 5.38 15.73 0.10
C PHE A 118 5.78 17.00 0.85
N ASP A 119 6.01 16.86 2.14
CA ASP A 119 6.58 17.92 2.99
C ASP A 119 8.06 17.66 3.34
N ASN A 120 8.63 16.57 2.80
CA ASN A 120 10.00 16.10 3.01
C ASN A 120 10.28 15.52 4.40
N THR A 121 9.27 15.29 5.20
CA THR A 121 9.41 14.60 6.50
C THR A 121 9.23 13.09 6.36
N GLU A 122 8.71 12.60 5.25
CA GLU A 122 8.44 11.19 4.99
C GLU A 122 9.71 10.44 4.57
N LEU A 123 9.93 9.26 5.11
CA LEU A 123 10.90 8.29 4.62
C LEU A 123 10.41 7.63 3.34
N TYR A 124 9.15 7.21 3.34
CA TYR A 124 8.40 6.70 2.19
C TYR A 124 6.91 6.98 2.35
N VAL A 125 6.19 6.97 1.23
CA VAL A 125 4.73 6.99 1.20
C VAL A 125 4.23 5.94 0.23
N ARG A 126 3.24 5.14 0.62
CA ARG A 126 2.46 4.24 -0.24
C ARG A 126 0.99 4.60 -0.13
N THR A 127 0.21 4.20 -1.12
CA THR A 127 -1.23 4.48 -1.11
C THR A 127 -2.02 3.18 -0.93
N GLN A 128 -3.07 3.23 -0.13
CA GLN A 128 -4.11 2.23 -0.01
C GLN A 128 -5.44 2.86 -0.42
N ILE A 129 -6.15 2.23 -1.32
CA ILE A 129 -7.48 2.62 -1.75
C ILE A 129 -8.46 1.56 -1.28
N ILE A 130 -9.55 1.97 -0.64
CA ILE A 130 -10.60 1.09 -0.11
C ILE A 130 -11.92 1.52 -0.75
N SER A 131 -12.62 0.58 -1.38
CA SER A 131 -14.00 0.83 -1.85
C SER A 131 -15.01 0.41 -0.79
N ASP A 132 -16.25 0.87 -0.92
CA ASP A 132 -17.39 0.36 -0.13
C ASP A 132 -18.00 -0.92 -0.73
N ARG A 133 -17.50 -1.39 -1.87
CA ARG A 133 -17.93 -2.65 -2.50
C ARG A 133 -17.36 -3.85 -1.76
N LYS A 134 -18.24 -4.79 -1.41
CA LYS A 134 -17.82 -6.06 -0.82
C LYS A 134 -17.07 -6.92 -1.83
N HIS A 135 -15.98 -7.53 -1.37
CA HIS A 135 -15.18 -8.42 -2.19
C HIS A 135 -15.96 -9.69 -2.53
N SER A 136 -16.02 -10.07 -3.81
CA SER A 136 -16.80 -11.23 -4.29
C SER A 136 -16.21 -12.58 -3.86
N ASN A 137 -14.92 -12.64 -3.54
CA ASN A 137 -14.21 -13.82 -3.04
C ASN A 137 -13.38 -13.44 -1.79
N PRO A 138 -14.01 -13.08 -0.64
CA PRO A 138 -13.33 -12.51 0.51
C PRO A 138 -12.51 -13.55 1.27
N TYR A 139 -11.44 -13.12 1.96
CA TYR A 139 -10.74 -13.94 2.95
C TYR A 139 -11.56 -14.03 4.25
N ALA A 140 -12.03 -12.90 4.73
CA ALA A 140 -12.95 -12.80 5.85
C ALA A 140 -14.29 -12.21 5.39
N GLU A 141 -15.38 -12.64 6.04
CA GLU A 141 -16.69 -12.09 5.74
C GLU A 141 -16.70 -10.57 5.95
N GLY A 142 -17.14 -9.86 4.94
CA GLY A 142 -17.23 -8.40 4.97
C GLY A 142 -16.01 -7.67 4.40
N ASP A 143 -14.97 -8.37 3.94
CA ASP A 143 -13.84 -7.73 3.24
C ASP A 143 -14.33 -6.88 2.07
N PHE A 144 -13.68 -5.73 1.88
CA PHE A 144 -13.92 -4.81 0.77
C PHE A 144 -12.88 -4.99 -0.35
N GLU A 145 -13.23 -4.54 -1.54
CA GLU A 145 -12.26 -4.41 -2.62
C GLU A 145 -11.29 -3.27 -2.34
N MET A 146 -10.00 -3.50 -2.60
CA MET A 146 -8.92 -2.58 -2.29
C MET A 146 -7.86 -2.55 -3.39
N ALA A 147 -7.03 -1.49 -3.37
CA ALA A 147 -5.78 -1.45 -4.11
C ALA A 147 -4.64 -0.89 -3.25
N TRP A 148 -3.40 -1.30 -3.59
CA TRP A 148 -2.18 -0.86 -2.89
C TRP A 148 -1.10 -0.54 -3.90
N THR A 149 -0.55 0.69 -3.82
CA THR A 149 0.56 1.09 -4.69
C THR A 149 1.92 0.67 -4.13
N GLN A 150 2.94 0.71 -4.97
CA GLN A 150 4.32 0.62 -4.53
C GLN A 150 4.68 1.81 -3.64
N PRO A 151 5.59 1.64 -2.67
CA PRO A 151 6.09 2.75 -1.88
C PRO A 151 6.93 3.70 -2.74
N VAL A 152 6.70 4.98 -2.57
CA VAL A 152 7.54 6.05 -3.11
C VAL A 152 8.51 6.45 -2.01
N VAL A 153 9.79 6.17 -2.22
CA VAL A 153 10.85 6.56 -1.28
C VAL A 153 11.24 8.01 -1.58
N ASN A 154 11.17 8.86 -0.57
CA ASN A 154 11.61 10.23 -0.70
C ASN A 154 13.16 10.28 -0.69
N THR A 155 13.77 10.49 -1.86
CA THR A 155 15.23 10.49 -2.06
C THR A 155 15.91 11.80 -1.71
N HIS A 156 15.19 12.80 -1.19
CA HIS A 156 15.87 14.01 -0.69
C HIS A 156 16.85 13.59 0.41
N LYS A 157 18.13 13.96 0.25
CA LYS A 157 19.19 13.62 1.20
C LYS A 157 18.76 14.02 2.61
N LEU A 158 18.89 13.07 3.54
CA LEU A 158 18.85 13.40 4.95
C LEU A 158 19.88 14.49 5.21
N PRO A 159 19.60 15.51 6.04
CA PRO A 159 20.63 16.37 6.56
C PRO A 159 21.70 15.48 7.21
N GLU A 160 22.98 15.69 6.86
CA GLU A 160 24.05 14.95 7.50
C GLU A 160 23.96 15.14 9.02
N PRO A 161 24.13 14.08 9.82
CA PRO A 161 24.12 14.21 11.27
C PRO A 161 25.18 15.25 11.63
N GLN A 162 24.75 16.31 12.28
CA GLN A 162 25.70 17.29 12.85
C GLN A 162 26.47 16.56 13.95
N ASN A 163 27.76 16.32 13.70
CA ASN A 163 28.71 15.79 14.69
C ASN A 163 28.89 16.76 15.88
#